data_4d4a391588bf15614cbeefe80d998d43
#
_entry.id   4d4a391588bf15614cbeefe80d998d43
#
_cell.length_a   1.000
_cell.length_b   1.000
_cell.length_c   1.000
_cell.angle_alpha   90.00
_cell.angle_beta   90.00
_cell.angle_gamma   90.00
#
_symmetry.space_group_name_H-M   'P 1'
#
loop_
_entity.id
_entity.type
_entity.pdbx_description
1 polymer ?
#
loop_
_entity_poly.entity_id
_entity_poly.type
_entity_poly.pdbx_seq_one_letter_code
_entity_poly.pdbx_strand_id
1 'polypeptide(L)'
;NIALLTTHQSEVVLLVDTDGEFGRYVPYQTVHPRPVVGTEGLIPSAWHWAWERHGAPQLNQRFVKRAKRKMLGPDWAAWAAVKVIVESVLRTKSTDFEKVTGYLKSDRLTLDAYKGTPASFRPWNNQLRQPILLHTHNAVVDRAPLRGFLHPTQNLDTLGVTSEGSGCRIED
;
A
#
# COMPACT_ATOMS: atom_id res chain seq x y z
N ASN A 1 26.48 -8.39 -16.51
CA ASN A 1 27.01 -7.17 -15.88
C ASN A 1 26.05 -6.01 -16.17
N ILE A 2 25.35 -5.51 -15.14
CA ILE A 2 24.33 -4.44 -15.24
C ILE A 2 24.92 -3.16 -15.84
N ALA A 3 26.16 -2.83 -15.47
CA ALA A 3 26.84 -1.64 -15.99
C ALA A 3 26.93 -1.66 -17.53
N LEU A 4 27.27 -2.81 -18.13
CA LEU A 4 27.35 -2.95 -19.59
C LEU A 4 25.99 -2.79 -20.29
N LEU A 5 24.92 -3.24 -19.67
CA LEU A 5 23.57 -3.13 -20.20
C LEU A 5 23.01 -1.71 -20.09
N THR A 6 23.58 -0.87 -19.24
CA THR A 6 23.11 0.50 -18.95
C THR A 6 24.05 1.59 -19.47
N THR A 7 24.96 1.28 -20.39
CA THR A 7 25.88 2.25 -21.00
C THR A 7 25.19 3.23 -21.95
N HIS A 8 24.10 2.82 -22.56
CA HIS A 8 23.35 3.66 -23.48
C HIS A 8 22.78 4.91 -22.79
N GLN A 9 22.85 6.06 -23.45
CA GLN A 9 22.21 7.27 -22.95
C GLN A 9 20.69 7.12 -23.09
N SER A 10 20.00 7.13 -21.96
CA SER A 10 18.55 7.11 -21.86
C SER A 10 18.12 7.93 -20.65
N GLU A 11 16.95 8.53 -20.70
CA GLU A 11 16.40 9.30 -19.60
C GLU A 11 15.90 8.40 -18.46
N VAL A 12 15.45 7.19 -18.81
CA VAL A 12 14.87 6.23 -17.87
C VAL A 12 15.28 4.80 -18.28
N VAL A 13 15.39 3.92 -17.31
CA VAL A 13 15.55 2.47 -17.51
C VAL A 13 14.22 1.81 -17.16
N LEU A 14 13.59 1.17 -18.14
CA LEU A 14 12.44 0.30 -17.90
C LEU A 14 12.95 -1.13 -17.65
N LEU A 15 12.67 -1.64 -16.46
CA LEU A 15 13.06 -2.99 -16.04
C LEU A 15 11.83 -3.90 -15.99
N VAL A 16 11.93 -5.05 -16.64
CA VAL A 16 10.94 -6.12 -16.59
C VAL A 16 11.65 -7.39 -16.08
N ASP A 17 11.44 -7.70 -14.82
CA ASP A 17 11.97 -8.88 -14.13
C ASP A 17 10.82 -9.51 -13.31
N THR A 18 10.21 -10.54 -13.86
CA THR A 18 9.02 -11.17 -13.25
C THR A 18 9.36 -11.96 -11.98
N ASP A 19 10.60 -12.40 -11.86
CA ASP A 19 11.03 -13.22 -10.72
C ASP A 19 11.64 -12.38 -9.59
N GLY A 20 12.02 -11.11 -9.88
CA GLY A 20 12.55 -10.17 -8.89
C GLY A 20 13.92 -10.54 -8.34
N GLU A 21 14.63 -11.47 -8.97
CA GLU A 21 15.94 -11.93 -8.48
C GLU A 21 17.10 -11.05 -8.94
N PHE A 22 17.09 -10.68 -10.20
CA PHE A 22 18.20 -9.95 -10.83
C PHE A 22 17.95 -8.45 -10.83
N GLY A 23 16.72 -8.05 -11.04
CA GLY A 23 16.30 -6.66 -11.18
C GLY A 23 16.56 -5.80 -9.95
N ARG A 24 16.49 -6.38 -8.75
CA ARG A 24 16.61 -5.66 -7.47
C ARG A 24 17.89 -4.83 -7.32
N TYR A 25 18.95 -5.18 -8.02
CA TYR A 25 20.23 -4.47 -7.95
C TYR A 25 20.42 -3.43 -9.05
N VAL A 26 19.59 -3.45 -10.09
CA VAL A 26 19.73 -2.54 -11.25
C VAL A 26 19.68 -1.07 -10.83
N PRO A 27 18.77 -0.61 -9.94
CA PRO A 27 18.70 0.79 -9.53
C PRO A 27 20.00 1.33 -8.91
N TYR A 28 20.83 0.45 -8.38
CA TYR A 28 22.08 0.81 -7.68
C TYR A 28 23.34 0.62 -8.52
N GLN A 29 23.23 0.07 -9.72
CA GLN A 29 24.38 -0.33 -10.54
C GLN A 29 24.33 0.21 -11.97
N THR A 30 23.45 1.17 -12.27
CA THR A 30 23.46 1.87 -13.56
C THR A 30 24.74 2.69 -13.71
N VAL A 31 25.31 2.73 -14.93
CA VAL A 31 26.53 3.49 -15.21
C VAL A 31 26.34 4.98 -14.94
N HIS A 32 25.18 5.51 -15.27
CA HIS A 32 24.82 6.89 -14.98
C HIS A 32 23.58 6.93 -14.09
N PRO A 33 23.51 7.84 -13.11
CA PRO A 33 22.32 8.03 -12.28
C PRO A 33 21.11 8.35 -13.17
N ARG A 34 20.07 7.52 -13.07
CA ARG A 34 18.81 7.71 -13.81
C ARG A 34 17.66 6.95 -13.13
N PRO A 35 16.42 7.37 -13.33
CA PRO A 35 15.28 6.65 -12.82
C PRO A 35 15.20 5.23 -13.38
N VAL A 36 14.94 4.25 -12.52
CA VAL A 36 14.60 2.87 -12.90
C VAL A 36 13.15 2.66 -12.51
N VAL A 37 12.36 2.18 -13.46
CA VAL A 37 10.92 1.95 -13.31
C VAL A 37 10.54 0.57 -13.86
N GLY A 38 9.37 0.08 -13.48
CA GLY A 38 8.88 -1.22 -13.91
C GLY A 38 8.68 -2.17 -12.73
N THR A 39 9.25 -3.38 -12.82
CA THR A 39 9.13 -4.39 -11.75
C THR A 39 10.07 -4.12 -10.57
N GLU A 40 11.06 -3.27 -10.75
CA GLU A 40 11.96 -2.79 -9.71
C GLU A 40 12.14 -1.28 -9.82
N GLY A 41 12.81 -0.70 -8.84
CA GLY A 41 12.97 0.75 -8.69
C GLY A 41 12.04 1.25 -7.61
N LEU A 42 11.07 2.07 -7.96
CA LEU A 42 10.06 2.58 -7.03
C LEU A 42 8.72 1.86 -7.26
N ILE A 43 8.40 0.93 -6.37
CA ILE A 43 7.25 0.04 -6.49
C ILE A 43 6.14 0.49 -5.52
N PRO A 44 4.88 0.64 -5.98
CA PRO A 44 3.76 0.88 -5.09
C PRO A 44 3.27 -0.43 -4.46
N SER A 45 3.08 -0.46 -3.15
CA SER A 45 2.49 -1.61 -2.46
C SER A 45 1.65 -1.25 -1.24
N ALA A 46 0.75 -2.15 -0.87
CA ALA A 46 -0.05 -2.01 0.34
C ALA A 46 0.79 -2.09 1.60
N TRP A 47 1.87 -2.87 1.60
CA TRP A 47 2.76 -3.01 2.75
C TRP A 47 4.15 -3.40 2.32
N HIS A 48 5.14 -2.88 3.07
CA HIS A 48 6.53 -3.30 2.95
C HIS A 48 7.14 -3.47 4.34
N TRP A 49 7.91 -4.52 4.54
CA TRP A 49 8.53 -4.88 5.82
C TRP A 49 9.52 -3.84 6.35
N ALA A 50 10.09 -3.01 5.48
CA ALA A 50 11.00 -1.92 5.86
C ALA A 50 10.27 -0.62 6.25
N TRP A 51 8.94 -0.64 6.37
CA TRP A 51 8.19 0.49 6.88
C TRP A 51 8.39 0.63 8.39
N GLU A 52 9.00 1.73 8.84
CA GLU A 52 9.47 1.91 10.22
C GLU A 52 8.71 2.99 10.99
N ARG A 53 7.64 3.55 10.44
CA ARG A 53 6.85 4.61 11.08
C ARG A 53 5.50 4.10 11.59
N HIS A 54 4.87 4.93 12.43
CA HIS A 54 3.48 4.74 12.87
C HIS A 54 3.16 3.38 13.50
N GLY A 55 4.10 2.81 14.25
CA GLY A 55 3.90 1.52 14.92
C GLY A 55 4.13 0.29 14.03
N ALA A 56 4.51 0.47 12.77
CA ALA A 56 4.80 -0.63 11.85
C ALA A 56 5.92 -1.59 12.33
N PRO A 57 7.02 -1.11 12.96
CA PRO A 57 8.04 -2.02 13.48
C PRO A 57 7.50 -3.08 14.43
N GLN A 58 6.58 -2.71 15.32
CA GLN A 58 5.97 -3.65 16.26
C GLN A 58 5.12 -4.71 15.53
N LEU A 59 4.36 -4.30 14.52
CA LEU A 59 3.58 -5.23 13.69
C LEU A 59 4.50 -6.20 12.95
N ASN A 60 5.53 -5.68 12.28
CA ASN A 60 6.53 -6.47 11.55
C ASN A 60 7.24 -7.47 12.47
N GLN A 61 7.69 -7.03 13.65
CA GLN A 61 8.35 -7.92 14.63
C GLN A 61 7.44 -9.05 15.11
N ARG A 62 6.17 -8.73 15.44
CA ARG A 62 5.19 -9.75 15.85
C ARG A 62 4.93 -10.74 14.74
N PHE A 63 4.81 -10.27 13.50
CA PHE A 63 4.60 -11.12 12.34
C PHE A 63 5.82 -12.04 12.12
N VAL A 64 7.03 -11.49 12.08
CA VAL A 64 8.27 -12.28 11.91
C VAL A 64 8.43 -13.33 13.01
N LYS A 65 8.13 -12.96 14.27
CA LYS A 65 8.17 -13.92 15.40
C LYS A 65 7.24 -15.10 15.17
N ARG A 66 6.06 -14.87 14.58
CA ARG A 66 5.03 -15.89 14.36
C ARG A 66 5.22 -16.67 13.06
N ALA A 67 5.45 -15.97 11.96
CA ALA A 67 5.50 -16.52 10.60
C ALA A 67 6.91 -16.92 10.14
N LYS A 68 7.97 -16.51 10.87
CA LYS A 68 9.39 -16.77 10.55
C LYS A 68 9.82 -16.21 9.19
N ARG A 69 9.11 -15.22 8.67
CA ARG A 69 9.41 -14.49 7.44
C ARG A 69 8.95 -13.04 7.54
N LYS A 70 9.38 -12.21 6.60
CA LYS A 70 8.96 -10.80 6.49
C LYS A 70 7.50 -10.70 6.07
N MET A 71 6.81 -9.68 6.59
CA MET A 71 5.41 -9.38 6.25
C MET A 71 5.32 -8.71 4.88
N LEU A 72 4.46 -9.21 4.02
CA LEU A 72 4.20 -8.70 2.68
C LEU A 72 2.82 -8.03 2.59
N GLY A 73 2.52 -7.43 1.44
CA GLY A 73 1.24 -6.77 1.19
C GLY A 73 0.00 -7.63 1.46
N PRO A 74 -0.07 -8.89 0.96
CA PRO A 74 -1.20 -9.79 1.23
C PRO A 74 -1.35 -10.14 2.72
N ASP A 75 -0.24 -10.30 3.46
CA ASP A 75 -0.30 -10.58 4.90
C ASP A 75 -0.89 -9.40 5.67
N TRP A 76 -0.45 -8.19 5.31
CA TRP A 76 -0.99 -6.96 5.89
C TRP A 76 -2.47 -6.80 5.56
N ALA A 77 -2.89 -7.10 4.34
CA ALA A 77 -4.30 -7.01 3.93
C ALA A 77 -5.18 -7.98 4.75
N ALA A 78 -4.73 -9.23 4.94
CA ALA A 78 -5.42 -10.20 5.78
C ALA A 78 -5.49 -9.74 7.24
N TRP A 79 -4.38 -9.22 7.79
CA TRP A 79 -4.36 -8.65 9.13
C TRP A 79 -5.31 -7.45 9.26
N ALA A 80 -5.33 -6.54 8.29
CA ALA A 80 -6.19 -5.37 8.29
C ALA A 80 -7.68 -5.75 8.21
N ALA A 81 -8.02 -6.77 7.43
CA ALA A 81 -9.38 -7.30 7.31
C ALA A 81 -9.88 -7.85 8.66
N VAL A 82 -9.06 -8.61 9.37
CA VAL A 82 -9.42 -9.09 10.71
C VAL A 82 -9.51 -7.93 11.69
N LYS A 83 -8.54 -7.00 11.66
CA LYS A 83 -8.52 -5.86 12.57
C LYS A 83 -9.77 -4.98 12.40
N VAL A 84 -10.19 -4.69 11.18
CA VAL A 84 -11.34 -3.81 10.95
C VAL A 84 -12.65 -4.43 11.47
N ILE A 85 -12.80 -5.75 11.37
CA ILE A 85 -13.96 -6.46 11.95
C ILE A 85 -13.93 -6.37 13.47
N VAL A 86 -12.78 -6.65 14.09
CA VAL A 86 -12.63 -6.57 15.55
C VAL A 86 -12.91 -5.15 16.06
N GLU A 87 -12.34 -4.13 15.41
CA GLU A 87 -12.61 -2.72 15.75
C GLU A 87 -14.10 -2.40 15.63
N SER A 88 -14.77 -2.88 14.60
CA SER A 88 -16.19 -2.63 14.39
C SER A 88 -17.05 -3.28 15.47
N VAL A 89 -16.77 -4.53 15.85
CA VAL A 89 -17.44 -5.21 16.97
C VAL A 89 -17.23 -4.47 18.28
N LEU A 90 -16.02 -4.03 18.56
CA LEU A 90 -15.71 -3.28 19.78
C LEU A 90 -16.43 -1.92 19.82
N ARG A 91 -16.51 -1.22 18.69
CA ARG A 91 -17.16 0.10 18.59
C ARG A 91 -18.69 0.00 18.65
N THR A 92 -19.26 -1.01 18.00
CA THR A 92 -20.71 -1.24 18.02
C THR A 92 -21.19 -1.98 19.26
N LYS A 93 -20.27 -2.60 20.01
CA LYS A 93 -20.56 -3.53 21.11
C LYS A 93 -21.54 -4.64 20.69
N SER A 94 -21.44 -5.10 19.45
CA SER A 94 -22.35 -6.06 18.84
C SER A 94 -21.62 -6.96 17.87
N THR A 95 -22.06 -8.21 17.77
CA THR A 95 -21.66 -9.17 16.74
C THR A 95 -22.75 -9.33 15.66
N ASP A 96 -23.81 -8.54 15.74
CA ASP A 96 -24.87 -8.52 14.76
C ASP A 96 -24.34 -8.02 13.41
N PHE A 97 -24.64 -8.75 12.34
CA PHE A 97 -24.11 -8.50 11.01
C PHE A 97 -24.47 -7.11 10.49
N GLU A 98 -25.74 -6.71 10.60
CA GLU A 98 -26.23 -5.43 10.10
C GLU A 98 -25.56 -4.25 10.83
N LYS A 99 -25.42 -4.35 12.16
CA LYS A 99 -24.75 -3.30 12.95
C LYS A 99 -23.27 -3.18 12.63
N VAL A 100 -22.57 -4.30 12.47
CA VAL A 100 -21.14 -4.31 12.13
C VAL A 100 -20.95 -3.78 10.72
N THR A 101 -21.71 -4.24 9.74
CA THR A 101 -21.63 -3.80 8.35
C THR A 101 -21.99 -2.32 8.20
N GLY A 102 -23.05 -1.88 8.86
CA GLY A 102 -23.43 -0.46 8.88
C GLY A 102 -22.35 0.44 9.46
N TYR A 103 -21.62 -0.02 10.48
CA TYR A 103 -20.45 0.71 10.99
C TYR A 103 -19.28 0.72 10.01
N LEU A 104 -18.98 -0.42 9.38
CA LEU A 104 -17.91 -0.55 8.39
C LEU A 104 -18.10 0.39 7.20
N LYS A 105 -19.34 0.54 6.72
CA LYS A 105 -19.70 1.42 5.60
C LYS A 105 -19.86 2.90 6.01
N SER A 106 -19.79 3.23 7.29
CA SER A 106 -20.03 4.59 7.78
C SER A 106 -18.76 5.45 7.79
N ASP A 107 -18.95 6.78 7.76
CA ASP A 107 -17.86 7.76 7.92
C ASP A 107 -17.21 7.76 9.31
N ARG A 108 -17.80 7.02 10.26
CA ARG A 108 -17.26 6.86 11.62
C ARG A 108 -16.10 5.87 11.67
N LEU A 109 -15.94 5.03 10.66
CA LEU A 109 -14.81 4.09 10.60
C LEU A 109 -13.51 4.84 10.38
N THR A 110 -12.59 4.68 11.33
CA THR A 110 -11.22 5.19 11.27
C THR A 110 -10.28 4.06 11.65
N LEU A 111 -9.82 3.28 10.66
CA LEU A 111 -8.94 2.15 10.91
C LEU A 111 -7.48 2.63 11.00
N ASP A 112 -6.86 2.47 12.16
CA ASP A 112 -5.40 2.60 12.25
C ASP A 112 -4.73 1.40 11.60
N ALA A 113 -4.20 1.65 10.41
CA ALA A 113 -3.54 0.66 9.56
C ALA A 113 -2.01 0.72 9.65
N TYR A 114 -1.46 1.43 10.65
CA TYR A 114 -0.04 1.69 10.87
C TYR A 114 0.68 2.40 9.70
N LYS A 115 -0.09 3.20 8.95
CA LYS A 115 0.43 3.99 7.82
C LYS A 115 0.35 5.51 8.03
N GLY A 116 -0.02 5.96 9.23
CA GLY A 116 -0.04 7.37 9.62
C GLY A 116 -1.26 8.17 9.12
N THR A 117 -2.05 7.63 8.22
CA THR A 117 -3.36 8.18 7.84
C THR A 117 -4.39 7.07 8.06
N PRO A 118 -5.48 7.35 8.79
CA PRO A 118 -6.52 6.37 8.98
C PRO A 118 -7.10 5.87 7.67
N ALA A 119 -7.32 4.57 7.59
CA ALA A 119 -7.99 3.93 6.47
C ALA A 119 -9.51 3.92 6.67
N SER A 120 -10.26 3.97 5.58
CA SER A 120 -11.73 3.90 5.55
C SER A 120 -12.19 3.25 4.24
N PHE A 121 -13.45 2.86 4.15
CA PHE A 121 -13.98 2.34 2.89
C PHE A 121 -14.57 3.44 2.01
N ARG A 122 -14.40 3.29 0.69
CA ARG A 122 -15.10 4.12 -0.29
C ARG A 122 -16.57 3.72 -0.33
N PRO A 123 -17.53 4.66 -0.21
CA PRO A 123 -18.94 4.31 -0.15
C PRO A 123 -19.48 3.75 -1.47
N TRP A 124 -18.86 4.08 -2.62
CA TRP A 124 -19.35 3.71 -3.95
C TRP A 124 -18.83 2.37 -4.48
N ASN A 125 -17.73 1.81 -3.91
CA ASN A 125 -17.17 0.52 -4.36
C ASN A 125 -16.66 -0.36 -3.21
N ASN A 126 -16.86 0.03 -1.97
CA ASN A 126 -16.39 -0.64 -0.76
C ASN A 126 -14.88 -0.94 -0.72
N GLN A 127 -14.08 -0.25 -1.54
CA GLN A 127 -12.64 -0.40 -1.55
C GLN A 127 -12.00 0.33 -0.37
N LEU A 128 -11.04 -0.30 0.29
CA LEU A 128 -10.32 0.33 1.40
C LEU A 128 -9.42 1.47 0.90
N ARG A 129 -9.71 2.70 1.33
CA ARG A 129 -8.82 3.84 1.20
C ARG A 129 -7.65 3.69 2.14
N GLN A 130 -6.46 3.70 1.61
CA GLN A 130 -5.24 3.54 2.40
C GLN A 130 -4.06 4.25 1.73
N PRO A 131 -3.08 4.76 2.47
CA PRO A 131 -1.82 5.16 1.87
C PRO A 131 -1.13 3.98 1.20
N ILE A 132 -0.51 4.22 0.05
CA ILE A 132 0.30 3.25 -0.66
C ILE A 132 1.78 3.56 -0.38
N LEU A 133 2.54 2.55 0.00
CA LEU A 133 3.98 2.69 0.23
C LEU A 133 4.71 2.63 -1.11
N LEU A 134 5.60 3.59 -1.33
CA LEU A 134 6.50 3.63 -2.46
C LEU A 134 7.86 3.13 -1.98
N HIS A 135 8.28 1.99 -2.49
CA HIS A 135 9.44 1.30 -1.94
C HIS A 135 10.35 0.72 -3.03
N THR A 136 11.61 0.52 -2.66
CA THR A 136 12.54 -0.37 -3.33
C THR A 136 12.53 -1.74 -2.65
N HIS A 137 13.34 -2.69 -3.09
CA HIS A 137 13.37 -4.03 -2.48
C HIS A 137 13.74 -4.05 -0.98
N ASN A 138 14.38 -3.02 -0.47
CA ASN A 138 14.89 -2.98 0.92
C ASN A 138 14.54 -1.71 1.70
N ALA A 139 13.89 -0.73 1.09
CA ALA A 139 13.59 0.54 1.74
C ALA A 139 12.25 1.12 1.29
N VAL A 140 11.52 1.73 2.19
CA VAL A 140 10.37 2.56 1.85
C VAL A 140 10.87 4.00 1.68
N VAL A 141 10.67 4.53 0.47
CA VAL A 141 11.14 5.86 0.07
C VAL A 141 10.11 6.92 0.47
N ASP A 142 8.84 6.67 0.17
CA ASP A 142 7.76 7.61 0.47
C ASP A 142 6.41 6.88 0.60
N ARG A 143 5.37 7.65 0.80
CA ARG A 143 4.00 7.22 0.98
C ARG A 143 3.07 8.08 0.13
N ALA A 144 2.38 7.47 -0.81
CA ALA A 144 1.36 8.15 -1.62
C ALA A 144 0.02 8.25 -0.84
N PRO A 145 -0.78 9.33 -1.04
CA PRO A 145 -0.60 10.39 -2.02
C PRO A 145 0.51 11.38 -1.65
N LEU A 146 1.25 11.80 -2.66
CA LEU A 146 2.32 12.78 -2.50
C LEU A 146 1.78 14.21 -2.43
N ARG A 147 2.53 15.10 -1.77
CA ARG A 147 2.20 16.54 -1.76
C ARG A 147 2.14 17.08 -3.20
N GLY A 148 1.15 17.91 -3.48
CA GLY A 148 0.91 18.45 -4.83
C GLY A 148 -0.04 17.61 -5.70
N PHE A 149 -0.36 16.37 -5.26
CA PHE A 149 -1.26 15.45 -5.96
C PHE A 149 -2.42 15.04 -5.05
N LEU A 150 -2.94 15.96 -4.26
CA LEU A 150 -4.00 15.66 -3.30
C LEU A 150 -5.37 15.88 -3.92
N HIS A 151 -6.32 15.01 -3.60
CA HIS A 151 -7.71 15.14 -4.01
C HIS A 151 -8.41 16.27 -3.22
N PRO A 152 -9.30 17.05 -3.84
CA PRO A 152 -9.93 18.20 -3.19
C PRO A 152 -10.73 17.87 -1.93
N THR A 153 -11.38 16.70 -1.89
CA THR A 153 -12.28 16.33 -0.78
C THR A 153 -11.72 15.23 0.11
N GLN A 154 -11.03 14.23 -0.45
CA GLN A 154 -10.48 13.11 0.31
C GLN A 154 -9.11 12.71 -0.27
N ASN A 155 -8.04 13.01 0.44
CA ASN A 155 -6.67 12.81 -0.05
C ASN A 155 -6.39 11.40 -0.57
N LEU A 156 -6.94 10.37 0.07
CA LEU A 156 -6.73 8.98 -0.35
C LEU A 156 -7.51 8.59 -1.62
N ASP A 157 -8.42 9.42 -2.09
CA ASP A 157 -9.11 9.23 -3.38
C ASP A 157 -8.28 9.67 -4.58
N THR A 158 -7.15 10.34 -4.35
CA THR A 158 -6.13 10.58 -5.40
C THR A 158 -5.58 9.26 -5.97
N LEU A 159 -5.65 8.17 -5.20
CA LEU A 159 -5.12 6.87 -5.59
C LEU A 159 -6.22 6.03 -6.25
N GLY A 160 -6.11 5.86 -7.56
CA GLY A 160 -7.02 5.06 -8.36
C GLY A 160 -8.10 5.88 -9.09
N VAL A 161 -9.10 5.18 -9.58
CA VAL A 161 -10.20 5.76 -10.38
C VAL A 161 -11.23 6.39 -9.44
N THR A 162 -11.77 7.56 -9.80
CA THR A 162 -12.85 8.23 -9.06
C THR A 162 -14.20 7.56 -9.35
N SER A 163 -15.22 7.85 -8.53
CA SER A 163 -16.59 7.37 -8.77
C SER A 163 -17.15 7.79 -10.12
N GLU A 164 -16.78 8.99 -10.59
CA GLU A 164 -17.19 9.54 -11.87
C GLU A 164 -16.52 8.85 -13.06
N GLY A 165 -15.22 8.49 -12.91
CA GLY A 165 -14.44 7.78 -13.91
C GLY A 165 -14.62 6.27 -13.91
N SER A 166 -15.27 5.72 -12.89
CA SER A 166 -15.54 4.28 -12.74
C SER A 166 -16.94 3.96 -13.21
N GLY A 167 -17.10 3.01 -14.09
CA GLY A 167 -18.41 2.43 -14.40
C GLY A 167 -18.95 1.48 -13.31
N CYS A 168 -18.23 1.33 -12.20
CA CYS A 168 -18.60 0.41 -11.13
C CYS A 168 -19.70 1.01 -10.23
N ARG A 169 -20.80 0.30 -10.09
CA ARG A 169 -21.85 0.58 -9.11
C ARG A 169 -22.10 -0.68 -8.32
N ILE A 170 -22.03 -0.57 -7.00
CA ILE A 170 -22.47 -1.66 -6.12
C ILE A 170 -23.95 -1.42 -5.87
N GLU A 171 -24.78 -2.37 -6.29
CA GLU A 171 -26.18 -2.40 -5.91
C GLU A 171 -26.28 -2.78 -4.43
N ASP A 172 -27.06 -2.01 -3.66
CA ASP A 172 -27.28 -2.23 -2.21
C ASP A 172 -28.11 -3.47 -1.93
#